data_6cc052a77e8eaacd5ff92bdc6815eda5
#
_entry.id   6cc052a77e8eaacd5ff92bdc6815eda5
#
_cell.length_a   1.000
_cell.length_b   1.000
_cell.length_c   1.000
_cell.angle_alpha   90.00
_cell.angle_beta   90.00
_cell.angle_gamma   90.00
#
_symmetry.space_group_name_H-M   'P 1'
#
loop_
_entity.id
_entity.type
_entity.pdbx_description
1 polymer ?
#
loop_
_entity_poly.entity_id
_entity_poly.type
_entity_poly.pdbx_seq_one_letter_code
_entity_poly.pdbx_strand_id
1 'polypeptide(L)'
;MGISYQSPIWFNMTDELQQYIITKKNSGTDTIEPNIVNLYDYKMSTNSMYSVGLAYIFGNKGLISFQYDHANYQKNSFDIGNGDVNFMNQNKKIQSTLKSAGTLKFGGEYRINRLNLRAGYINQQTINRTSKDLNKGFSFGLGYDFGGSILNLALSKMEIQRSESMYQEGLVDPIKINIDQIQFLVSCSIKL
;
A
#
# COMPACT_ATOMS: atom_id res chain seq x y z
N MET A 1 -11.21 -15.07 17.22
CA MET A 1 -10.49 -13.82 17.49
C MET A 1 -9.02 -14.04 17.18
N GLY A 2 -8.39 -13.12 16.48
CA GLY A 2 -6.97 -13.14 16.14
C GLY A 2 -6.33 -11.79 16.34
N ILE A 3 -5.07 -11.79 16.80
CA ILE A 3 -4.24 -10.60 16.93
C ILE A 3 -2.90 -10.94 16.26
N SER A 4 -2.40 -10.04 15.44
CA SER A 4 -1.07 -10.17 14.85
C SER A 4 -0.27 -8.88 15.00
N TYR A 5 1.04 -9.06 15.09
CA TYR A 5 2.01 -7.98 15.12
C TYR A 5 3.08 -8.26 14.07
N GLN A 6 3.33 -7.29 13.23
CA GLN A 6 4.45 -7.28 12.29
C GLN A 6 5.48 -6.29 12.78
N SER A 7 6.70 -6.76 13.04
CA SER A 7 7.83 -5.92 13.44
C SER A 7 8.24 -4.97 12.29
N PRO A 8 8.95 -3.89 12.61
CA PRO A 8 9.66 -3.12 11.59
C PRO A 8 10.59 -4.01 10.75
N ILE A 9 10.77 -3.63 9.50
CA ILE A 9 11.75 -4.25 8.59
C ILE A 9 12.89 -3.26 8.43
N TRP A 10 14.11 -3.76 8.54
CA TRP A 10 15.34 -2.98 8.37
C TRP A 10 16.01 -3.39 7.08
N PHE A 11 16.31 -2.40 6.25
CA PHE A 11 17.03 -2.57 4.99
C PHE A 11 18.40 -1.92 5.10
N ASN A 12 19.46 -2.62 4.68
CA ASN A 12 20.74 -2.02 4.39
C ASN A 12 20.75 -1.71 2.89
N MET A 13 21.01 -0.47 2.54
CA MET A 13 20.93 0.02 1.17
C MET A 13 22.24 0.71 0.80
N THR A 14 22.63 0.56 -0.46
CA THR A 14 23.76 1.26 -1.05
C THR A 14 23.29 1.91 -2.34
N ASP A 15 23.43 3.23 -2.42
CA ASP A 15 23.17 4.00 -3.63
C ASP A 15 24.47 4.43 -4.27
N GLU A 16 24.53 4.34 -5.59
CA GLU A 16 25.63 4.82 -6.40
C GLU A 16 25.18 6.06 -7.19
N LEU A 17 25.84 7.19 -6.97
CA LEU A 17 25.58 8.41 -7.70
C LEU A 17 26.74 8.73 -8.65
N GLN A 18 26.45 8.69 -9.94
CA GLN A 18 27.36 9.08 -11.00
C GLN A 18 26.87 10.37 -11.65
N GLN A 19 27.72 11.40 -11.71
CA GLN A 19 27.38 12.68 -12.30
C GLN A 19 28.30 13.00 -13.48
N TYR A 20 27.73 13.54 -14.56
CA TYR A 20 28.46 14.03 -15.70
C TYR A 20 27.88 15.34 -16.21
N ILE A 21 28.72 16.19 -16.81
CA ILE A 21 28.29 17.45 -17.42
C ILE A 21 28.79 17.46 -18.87
N ILE A 22 27.85 17.66 -19.80
CA ILE A 22 28.16 17.83 -21.21
C ILE A 22 27.90 19.29 -21.56
N THR A 23 28.94 20.01 -22.03
CA THR A 23 28.84 21.40 -22.54
C THR A 23 29.08 21.41 -24.02
N LYS A 24 28.19 22.05 -24.79
CA LYS A 24 28.35 22.33 -26.21
C LYS A 24 28.77 23.78 -26.38
N LYS A 25 29.95 23.99 -26.98
CA LYS A 25 30.46 25.30 -27.43
C LYS A 25 30.47 25.35 -28.95
N ASN A 26 30.53 26.54 -29.53
CA ASN A 26 30.66 26.72 -30.99
C ASN A 26 31.94 26.05 -31.58
N SER A 27 32.94 25.77 -30.76
CA SER A 27 34.20 25.13 -31.13
C SER A 27 34.24 23.61 -30.91
N GLY A 28 33.16 22.99 -30.38
CA GLY A 28 33.12 21.55 -30.10
C GLY A 28 32.30 21.19 -28.88
N THR A 29 32.27 19.92 -28.57
CA THR A 29 31.59 19.36 -27.38
C THR A 29 32.65 18.99 -26.35
N ASP A 30 32.61 19.62 -25.19
CA ASP A 30 33.44 19.24 -24.05
C ASP A 30 32.57 18.38 -23.13
N THR A 31 33.01 17.16 -22.82
CA THR A 31 32.42 16.31 -21.83
C THR A 31 33.31 16.31 -20.61
N ILE A 32 32.76 16.76 -19.48
CA ILE A 32 33.44 16.63 -18.19
C ILE A 32 32.79 15.42 -17.50
N GLU A 33 33.46 14.31 -17.54
CA GLU A 33 33.09 13.12 -16.77
C GLU A 33 33.85 13.17 -15.45
N PRO A 34 33.22 13.49 -14.33
CA PRO A 34 33.85 13.22 -13.05
C PRO A 34 33.96 11.70 -12.88
N ASN A 35 35.15 11.16 -12.84
CA ASN A 35 35.41 9.78 -12.46
C ASN A 35 35.11 9.54 -10.96
N ILE A 36 34.25 10.34 -10.38
CA ILE A 36 33.87 10.23 -8.98
C ILE A 36 32.53 9.51 -8.91
N VAL A 37 32.58 8.28 -8.47
CA VAL A 37 31.42 7.51 -8.07
C VAL A 37 31.26 7.71 -6.58
N ASN A 38 30.15 8.34 -6.18
CA ASN A 38 29.82 8.48 -4.77
C ASN A 38 28.96 7.29 -4.37
N LEU A 39 29.43 6.50 -3.42
CA LEU A 39 28.69 5.41 -2.80
C LEU A 39 28.12 5.90 -1.46
N TYR A 40 26.83 5.69 -1.27
CA TYR A 40 26.13 6.07 -0.05
C TYR A 40 25.54 4.81 0.58
N ASP A 41 26.09 4.40 1.71
CA ASP A 41 25.55 3.32 2.52
C ASP A 41 24.62 3.90 3.57
N TYR A 42 23.40 3.40 3.64
CA TYR A 42 22.43 3.83 4.63
C TYR A 42 21.48 2.70 5.04
N LYS A 43 20.76 2.90 6.12
CA LYS A 43 19.73 1.98 6.61
C LYS A 43 18.37 2.63 6.53
N MET A 44 17.38 1.85 6.11
CA MET A 44 15.98 2.24 6.14
C MET A 44 15.23 1.34 7.11
N SER A 45 14.44 1.94 7.99
CA SER A 45 13.55 1.24 8.91
C SER A 45 12.11 1.54 8.55
N THR A 46 11.28 0.51 8.42
CA THR A 46 9.84 0.66 8.24
C THR A 46 9.13 0.69 9.58
N ASN A 47 7.84 1.06 9.57
CA ASN A 47 6.99 0.99 10.74
C ASN A 47 6.57 -0.45 11.08
N SER A 48 6.13 -0.65 12.31
CA SER A 48 5.39 -1.85 12.73
C SER A 48 3.92 -1.74 12.36
N MET A 49 3.25 -2.90 12.23
CA MET A 49 1.81 -2.99 11.99
C MET A 49 1.16 -3.92 13.01
N TYR A 50 -0.02 -3.53 13.48
CA TYR A 50 -0.86 -4.29 14.38
C TYR A 50 -2.18 -4.61 13.67
N SER A 51 -2.65 -5.86 13.81
CA SER A 51 -3.93 -6.29 13.25
C SER A 51 -4.74 -7.01 14.32
N VAL A 52 -6.02 -6.66 14.40
CA VAL A 52 -7.00 -7.31 15.26
C VAL A 52 -8.14 -7.80 14.37
N GLY A 53 -8.49 -9.07 14.49
CA GLY A 53 -9.56 -9.70 13.72
C GLY A 53 -10.53 -10.43 14.61
N LEU A 54 -11.81 -10.31 14.30
CA LEU A 54 -12.92 -11.04 14.91
C LEU A 54 -13.72 -11.74 13.83
N ALA A 55 -14.13 -12.95 14.08
CA ALA A 55 -15.09 -13.65 13.23
C ALA A 55 -16.10 -14.40 14.11
N TYR A 56 -17.35 -14.37 13.69
CA TYR A 56 -18.41 -15.12 14.30
C TYR A 56 -19.06 -16.03 13.26
N ILE A 57 -19.10 -17.32 13.57
CA ILE A 57 -19.64 -18.39 12.71
C ILE A 57 -20.99 -18.83 13.30
N PHE A 58 -22.06 -18.71 12.51
CA PHE A 58 -23.40 -19.13 12.93
C PHE A 58 -23.76 -20.49 12.34
N GLY A 59 -23.23 -21.51 13.00
CA GLY A 59 -23.41 -22.91 12.58
C GLY A 59 -22.92 -23.13 11.14
N ASN A 60 -23.71 -23.85 10.35
CA ASN A 60 -23.38 -24.11 8.93
C ASN A 60 -23.92 -23.02 7.97
N LYS A 61 -24.60 -21.98 8.50
CA LYS A 61 -25.32 -21.00 7.69
C LYS A 61 -24.45 -19.86 7.21
N GLY A 62 -23.34 -19.57 7.89
CA GLY A 62 -22.49 -18.50 7.44
C GLY A 62 -21.54 -17.96 8.51
N LEU A 63 -20.89 -16.86 8.16
CA LEU A 63 -19.98 -16.13 9.04
C LEU A 63 -20.05 -14.64 8.77
N ILE A 64 -19.69 -13.85 9.78
CA ILE A 64 -19.33 -12.45 9.67
C ILE A 64 -17.93 -12.26 10.21
N SER A 65 -17.18 -11.34 9.63
CA SER A 65 -15.82 -11.03 10.04
C SER A 65 -15.58 -9.53 10.06
N PHE A 66 -14.73 -9.12 10.96
CA PHE A 66 -14.24 -7.77 11.11
C PHE A 66 -12.73 -7.83 11.29
N GLN A 67 -11.99 -6.93 10.65
CA GLN A 67 -10.56 -6.77 10.86
C GLN A 67 -10.21 -5.28 10.86
N TYR A 68 -9.32 -4.92 11.77
CA TYR A 68 -8.71 -3.59 11.84
C TYR A 68 -7.20 -3.73 11.83
N ASP A 69 -6.56 -3.12 10.85
CA ASP A 69 -5.11 -3.02 10.72
C ASP A 69 -4.68 -1.59 11.03
N HIS A 70 -3.61 -1.40 11.79
CA HIS A 70 -3.06 -0.09 12.14
C HIS A 70 -1.56 -0.05 11.97
N ALA A 71 -1.07 1.01 11.33
CA ALA A 71 0.35 1.25 11.14
C ALA A 71 0.69 2.73 11.31
N ASN A 72 1.83 3.03 11.94
CA ASN A 72 2.29 4.40 12.14
C ASN A 72 3.45 4.72 11.20
N TYR A 73 3.12 5.25 10.02
CA TYR A 73 4.09 5.55 8.96
C TYR A 73 5.05 6.70 9.28
N GLN A 74 4.79 7.49 10.31
CA GLN A 74 5.73 8.52 10.81
C GLN A 74 7.00 7.92 11.41
N LYS A 75 6.95 6.64 11.80
CA LYS A 75 8.08 5.91 12.37
C LYS A 75 9.04 5.35 11.33
N ASN A 76 8.71 5.47 10.04
CA ASN A 76 9.68 5.17 8.99
C ASN A 76 10.84 6.14 9.12
N SER A 77 12.05 5.65 9.01
CA SER A 77 13.25 6.48 9.15
C SER A 77 14.39 5.96 8.28
N PHE A 78 15.22 6.90 7.89
CA PHE A 78 16.54 6.61 7.37
C PHE A 78 17.57 6.83 8.47
N ASP A 79 18.56 5.98 8.55
CA ASP A 79 19.66 6.08 9.49
C ASP A 79 20.99 6.05 8.73
N ILE A 80 22.00 6.64 9.32
CA ILE A 80 23.33 6.70 8.76
C ILE A 80 23.92 5.28 8.78
N GLY A 81 24.38 4.80 7.62
CA GLY A 81 25.24 3.63 7.55
C GLY A 81 26.66 4.02 7.99
N ASN A 82 27.64 3.56 7.25
CA ASN A 82 29.05 3.92 7.48
C ASN A 82 29.48 5.21 6.75
N GLY A 83 28.51 6.01 6.25
CA GLY A 83 28.77 7.19 5.41
C GLY A 83 28.42 8.52 6.09
N ASP A 84 28.84 9.62 5.48
CA ASP A 84 28.65 10.99 5.99
C ASP A 84 27.28 11.60 5.65
N VAL A 85 26.30 10.80 5.21
CA VAL A 85 24.99 11.30 4.76
C VAL A 85 24.06 11.55 5.95
N ASN A 86 23.63 12.80 6.10
CA ASN A 86 22.72 13.19 7.16
C ASN A 86 21.26 13.18 6.69
N PHE A 87 20.45 12.24 7.19
CA PHE A 87 19.02 12.10 6.86
C PHE A 87 18.07 12.87 7.79
N MET A 88 18.56 13.78 8.62
CA MET A 88 17.72 14.51 9.58
C MET A 88 16.55 15.25 8.89
N ASN A 89 16.81 15.91 7.76
CA ASN A 89 15.78 16.64 7.03
C ASN A 89 14.76 15.72 6.38
N GLN A 90 15.21 14.59 5.82
CA GLN A 90 14.36 13.55 5.25
C GLN A 90 13.46 12.94 6.30
N ASN A 91 14.00 12.59 7.47
CA ASN A 91 13.24 12.06 8.59
C ASN A 91 12.22 13.08 9.14
N LYS A 92 12.58 14.35 9.26
CA LYS A 92 11.62 15.42 9.60
C LYS A 92 10.51 15.53 8.56
N LYS A 93 10.83 15.42 7.27
CA LYS A 93 9.84 15.44 6.18
C LYS A 93 8.90 14.23 6.27
N ILE A 94 9.41 13.03 6.55
CA ILE A 94 8.59 11.83 6.78
C ILE A 94 7.62 12.08 7.93
N GLN A 95 8.10 12.55 9.07
CA GLN A 95 7.27 12.80 10.25
C GLN A 95 6.21 13.89 10.04
N SER A 96 6.51 14.92 9.25
CA SER A 96 5.57 16.01 8.95
C SER A 96 4.56 15.63 7.87
N THR A 97 4.95 14.82 6.88
CA THR A 97 4.13 14.46 5.72
C THR A 97 3.27 13.23 5.98
N LEU A 98 3.81 12.23 6.67
CA LEU A 98 3.10 10.98 6.94
C LEU A 98 2.38 11.01 8.28
N LYS A 99 1.37 10.16 8.41
CA LYS A 99 0.60 9.94 9.65
C LYS A 99 0.36 8.45 9.87
N SER A 100 -0.14 8.11 11.05
CA SER A 100 -0.72 6.79 11.26
C SER A 100 -1.97 6.62 10.42
N ALA A 101 -2.14 5.41 9.90
CA ALA A 101 -3.30 5.04 9.10
C ALA A 101 -3.84 3.68 9.54
N GLY A 102 -5.16 3.58 9.52
CA GLY A 102 -5.88 2.34 9.78
C GLY A 102 -6.60 1.85 8.53
N THR A 103 -6.74 0.54 8.44
CA THR A 103 -7.58 -0.14 7.44
C THR A 103 -8.64 -0.94 8.15
N LEU A 104 -9.88 -0.70 7.80
CA LEU A 104 -11.05 -1.34 8.36
C LEU A 104 -11.66 -2.25 7.31
N LYS A 105 -11.88 -3.53 7.66
CA LYS A 105 -12.44 -4.53 6.76
C LYS A 105 -13.61 -5.23 7.41
N PHE A 106 -14.70 -5.35 6.67
CA PHE A 106 -15.85 -6.17 7.03
C PHE A 106 -16.07 -7.23 5.96
N GLY A 107 -16.43 -8.42 6.37
CA GLY A 107 -16.77 -9.49 5.47
C GLY A 107 -17.91 -10.33 6.00
N GLY A 108 -18.69 -10.93 5.10
CA GLY A 108 -19.73 -11.86 5.45
C GLY A 108 -19.94 -12.91 4.36
N GLU A 109 -20.30 -14.11 4.79
CA GLU A 109 -20.74 -15.19 3.94
C GLU A 109 -22.04 -15.78 4.50
N TYR A 110 -23.01 -15.97 3.63
CA TYR A 110 -24.24 -16.66 3.97
C TYR A 110 -24.49 -17.81 3.00
N ARG A 111 -24.78 -18.99 3.55
CA ARG A 111 -24.94 -20.25 2.82
C ARG A 111 -26.40 -20.65 2.79
N ILE A 112 -26.93 -20.88 1.60
CA ILE A 112 -28.26 -21.38 1.34
C ILE A 112 -28.12 -22.67 0.54
N ASN A 113 -28.19 -23.80 1.21
CA ASN A 113 -27.99 -25.13 0.60
C ASN A 113 -26.61 -25.18 -0.14
N ARG A 114 -26.63 -25.16 -1.45
CA ARG A 114 -25.46 -25.20 -2.35
C ARG A 114 -24.97 -23.81 -2.78
N LEU A 115 -25.70 -22.76 -2.40
CA LEU A 115 -25.40 -21.39 -2.79
C LEU A 115 -24.66 -20.68 -1.66
N ASN A 116 -23.55 -20.01 -1.97
CA ASN A 116 -22.79 -19.17 -1.06
C ASN A 116 -22.86 -17.72 -1.54
N LEU A 117 -23.39 -16.83 -0.71
CA LEU A 117 -23.42 -15.40 -0.93
C LEU A 117 -22.36 -14.75 -0.06
N ARG A 118 -21.55 -13.87 -0.66
CA ARG A 118 -20.46 -13.17 0.04
C ARG A 118 -20.56 -11.68 -0.20
N ALA A 119 -20.25 -10.90 0.81
CA ALA A 119 -20.10 -9.46 0.69
C ALA A 119 -18.90 -9.00 1.52
N GLY A 120 -18.22 -7.97 1.06
CA GLY A 120 -17.09 -7.38 1.75
C GLY A 120 -17.05 -5.87 1.58
N TYR A 121 -16.49 -5.21 2.56
CA TYR A 121 -16.21 -3.77 2.57
C TYR A 121 -14.82 -3.51 3.12
N ILE A 122 -14.10 -2.61 2.48
CA ILE A 122 -12.81 -2.11 2.93
C ILE A 122 -12.80 -0.59 2.95
N ASN A 123 -12.23 -0.03 4.00
CA ASN A 123 -11.97 1.41 4.12
C ASN A 123 -10.57 1.60 4.66
N GLN A 124 -9.70 2.18 3.84
CA GLN A 124 -8.31 2.42 4.17
C GLN A 124 -8.05 3.93 4.24
N GLN A 125 -7.58 4.37 5.40
CA GLN A 125 -7.18 5.76 5.60
C GLN A 125 -5.92 6.08 4.79
N THR A 126 -5.82 7.31 4.30
CA THR A 126 -4.59 7.80 3.66
C THR A 126 -3.46 7.92 4.67
N ILE A 127 -2.25 7.62 4.22
CA ILE A 127 -1.01 7.77 4.98
C ILE A 127 -0.46 9.20 4.95
N ASN A 128 -0.88 10.01 3.97
CA ASN A 128 -0.44 11.39 3.82
C ASN A 128 -1.30 12.31 4.70
N ARG A 129 -0.65 13.17 5.50
CA ARG A 129 -1.31 14.08 6.45
C ARG A 129 -2.08 15.19 5.76
N THR A 130 -1.57 15.70 4.65
CA THR A 130 -2.17 16.82 3.91
C THR A 130 -3.25 16.36 2.93
N SER A 131 -3.29 15.08 2.61
CA SER A 131 -4.26 14.53 1.69
C SER A 131 -5.53 14.07 2.42
N LYS A 132 -6.67 14.32 1.79
CA LYS A 132 -7.99 13.80 2.17
C LYS A 132 -8.38 12.56 1.36
N ASP A 133 -7.39 11.88 0.80
CA ASP A 133 -7.61 10.72 -0.04
C ASP A 133 -8.39 9.65 0.70
N LEU A 134 -9.28 9.01 0.00
CA LEU A 134 -10.11 7.91 0.49
C LEU A 134 -9.87 6.70 -0.39
N ASN A 135 -9.59 5.57 0.25
CA ASN A 135 -9.52 4.29 -0.42
C ASN A 135 -10.61 3.41 0.19
N LYS A 136 -11.69 3.21 -0.54
CA LYS A 136 -12.80 2.36 -0.10
C LYS A 136 -13.21 1.41 -1.21
N GLY A 137 -13.70 0.25 -0.82
CA GLY A 137 -14.12 -0.75 -1.79
C GLY A 137 -15.23 -1.63 -1.26
N PHE A 138 -15.99 -2.16 -2.19
CA PHE A 138 -17.03 -3.17 -1.95
C PHE A 138 -16.75 -4.38 -2.82
N SER A 139 -17.09 -5.55 -2.31
CA SER A 139 -17.03 -6.80 -3.06
C SER A 139 -18.29 -7.62 -2.83
N PHE A 140 -18.72 -8.29 -3.88
CA PHE A 140 -19.81 -9.24 -3.84
C PHE A 140 -19.34 -10.54 -4.49
N GLY A 141 -19.73 -11.67 -3.90
CA GLY A 141 -19.35 -12.98 -4.40
C GLY A 141 -20.54 -13.93 -4.36
N LEU A 142 -20.59 -14.80 -5.35
CA LEU A 142 -21.58 -15.85 -5.46
C LEU A 142 -20.85 -17.15 -5.77
N GLY A 143 -21.09 -18.18 -4.96
CA GLY A 143 -20.52 -19.51 -5.17
C GLY A 143 -21.62 -20.55 -5.24
N TYR A 144 -21.49 -21.54 -6.13
CA TYR A 144 -22.41 -22.66 -6.23
C TYR A 144 -21.65 -23.98 -6.20
N ASP A 145 -22.07 -24.88 -5.26
CA ASP A 145 -21.48 -26.20 -5.09
C ASP A 145 -22.31 -27.24 -5.87
N PHE A 146 -21.72 -27.78 -6.94
CA PHE A 146 -22.31 -28.84 -7.77
C PHE A 146 -22.12 -30.25 -7.16
N GLY A 147 -21.46 -30.36 -5.98
CA GLY A 147 -21.12 -31.62 -5.32
C GLY A 147 -19.68 -32.07 -5.60
N GLY A 148 -19.29 -32.20 -6.86
CA GLY A 148 -17.91 -32.50 -7.29
C GLY A 148 -17.08 -31.28 -7.68
N SER A 149 -17.72 -30.15 -7.90
CA SER A 149 -17.04 -28.90 -8.25
C SER A 149 -17.75 -27.70 -7.66
N ILE A 150 -17.02 -26.61 -7.45
CA ILE A 150 -17.54 -25.35 -6.95
C ILE A 150 -17.18 -24.25 -7.97
N LEU A 151 -18.19 -23.55 -8.46
CA LEU A 151 -18.02 -22.35 -9.27
C LEU A 151 -18.21 -21.11 -8.41
N ASN A 152 -17.26 -20.19 -8.45
CA ASN A 152 -17.35 -18.91 -7.76
C ASN A 152 -17.22 -17.76 -8.76
N LEU A 153 -18.07 -16.76 -8.56
CA LEU A 153 -18.05 -15.48 -9.26
C LEU A 153 -17.83 -14.39 -8.21
N ALA A 154 -17.00 -13.42 -8.50
CA ALA A 154 -16.84 -12.26 -7.62
C ALA A 154 -16.72 -10.98 -8.45
N LEU A 155 -17.31 -9.92 -7.93
CA LEU A 155 -17.21 -8.55 -8.43
C LEU A 155 -16.68 -7.67 -7.30
N SER A 156 -15.67 -6.87 -7.57
CA SER A 156 -15.21 -5.85 -6.63
C SER A 156 -15.10 -4.50 -7.31
N LYS A 157 -15.42 -3.44 -6.56
CA LYS A 157 -15.19 -2.06 -6.93
C LYS A 157 -14.34 -1.39 -5.87
N MET A 158 -13.26 -0.72 -6.30
CA MET A 158 -12.36 0.05 -5.46
C MET A 158 -12.33 1.49 -5.95
N GLU A 159 -12.58 2.44 -5.07
CA GLU A 159 -12.44 3.87 -5.33
C GLU A 159 -11.18 4.36 -4.61
N ILE A 160 -10.22 4.85 -5.38
CA ILE A 160 -8.94 5.34 -4.89
C ILE A 160 -8.82 6.82 -5.27
N GLN A 161 -8.69 7.68 -4.27
CA GLN A 161 -8.43 9.11 -4.49
C GLN A 161 -6.98 9.41 -4.08
N ARG A 162 -6.26 10.11 -4.95
CA ARG A 162 -4.89 10.57 -4.70
C ARG A 162 -4.76 12.03 -5.08
N SER A 163 -3.93 12.74 -4.31
CA SER A 163 -3.54 14.11 -4.62
C SER A 163 -2.04 14.14 -4.83
N GLU A 164 -1.60 14.48 -6.03
CA GLU A 164 -0.17 14.51 -6.40
C GLU A 164 0.24 15.91 -6.84
N SER A 165 1.35 16.42 -6.29
CA SER A 165 1.96 17.67 -6.71
C SER A 165 2.94 17.39 -7.84
N MET A 166 2.73 17.99 -9.02
CA MET A 166 3.64 17.87 -10.17
C MET A 166 4.89 18.74 -10.02
N TYR A 167 4.84 19.76 -9.20
CA TYR A 167 5.92 20.72 -8.96
C TYR A 167 6.17 20.91 -7.47
N GLN A 168 7.25 21.58 -7.12
CA GLN A 168 7.54 21.96 -5.73
C GLN A 168 6.39 22.78 -5.14
N GLU A 169 6.18 22.66 -3.83
CA GLU A 169 5.09 23.32 -3.11
C GLU A 169 5.02 24.82 -3.42
N GLY A 170 3.82 25.30 -3.76
CA GLY A 170 3.51 26.69 -3.95
C GLY A 170 3.46 27.18 -5.41
N LEU A 171 3.83 26.36 -6.40
CA LEU A 171 3.77 26.74 -7.81
C LEU A 171 2.43 26.43 -8.48
N VAL A 172 1.81 25.31 -8.15
CA VAL A 172 0.53 24.87 -8.72
C VAL A 172 -0.21 24.02 -7.68
N ASP A 173 -1.55 24.07 -7.70
CA ASP A 173 -2.38 23.21 -6.87
C ASP A 173 -2.17 21.72 -7.22
N PRO A 174 -2.22 20.82 -6.22
CA PRO A 174 -2.11 19.38 -6.45
C PRO A 174 -3.20 18.85 -7.37
N ILE A 175 -2.83 17.99 -8.30
CA ILE A 175 -3.77 17.31 -9.18
C ILE A 175 -4.50 16.22 -8.36
N LYS A 176 -5.82 16.24 -8.41
CA LYS A 176 -6.67 15.18 -7.84
C LYS A 176 -6.88 14.10 -8.86
N ILE A 177 -6.45 12.89 -8.55
CA ILE A 177 -6.61 11.70 -9.38
C ILE A 177 -7.64 10.80 -8.71
N ASN A 178 -8.74 10.54 -9.41
CA ASN A 178 -9.76 9.58 -8.99
C ASN A 178 -9.62 8.32 -9.85
N ILE A 179 -9.42 7.18 -9.22
CA ILE A 179 -9.29 5.89 -9.89
C ILE A 179 -10.44 5.00 -9.42
N ASP A 180 -11.30 4.61 -10.34
CA ASP A 180 -12.31 3.59 -10.14
C ASP A 180 -11.82 2.28 -10.76
N GLN A 181 -11.55 1.29 -9.92
CA GLN A 181 -11.12 -0.03 -10.35
C GLN A 181 -12.26 -1.02 -10.14
N ILE A 182 -12.68 -1.67 -11.21
CA ILE A 182 -13.66 -2.76 -11.18
C ILE A 182 -12.93 -4.04 -11.56
N GLN A 183 -13.11 -5.08 -10.73
CA GLN A 183 -12.55 -6.41 -10.97
C GLN A 183 -13.68 -7.44 -11.01
N PHE A 184 -13.62 -8.31 -12.01
CA PHE A 184 -14.47 -9.50 -12.10
C PHE A 184 -13.59 -10.74 -12.04
N LEU A 185 -13.94 -11.68 -11.17
CA LEU A 185 -13.21 -12.92 -10.97
C LEU A 185 -14.14 -14.11 -11.13
N VAL A 186 -13.71 -15.11 -11.87
CA VAL A 186 -14.35 -16.42 -12.00
C VAL A 186 -13.36 -17.47 -11.55
N SER A 187 -13.76 -18.37 -10.67
CA SER A 187 -12.94 -19.52 -10.27
C SER A 187 -13.76 -20.80 -10.23
N CYS A 188 -13.16 -21.89 -10.63
CA CYS A 188 -13.71 -23.24 -10.53
C CYS A 188 -12.76 -24.10 -9.73
N SER A 189 -13.29 -24.76 -8.69
CA SER A 189 -12.54 -25.71 -7.84
C SER A 189 -13.14 -27.09 -8.03
N ILE A 190 -12.31 -28.09 -8.30
CA ILE A 190 -12.73 -29.49 -8.50
C ILE A 190 -12.26 -30.27 -7.26
N LYS A 191 -13.17 -31.02 -6.67
CA LYS A 191 -12.84 -31.96 -5.56
C LYS A 191 -12.35 -33.26 -6.19
N LEU A 192 -11.08 -33.58 -5.99
CA LEU A 192 -10.45 -34.82 -6.39
C LEU A 192 -10.58 -35.88 -5.29
#